data_15d3e08543e36daeee7b9ba7ff429eba
#
_entry.id   15d3e08543e36daeee7b9ba7ff429eba
#
_cell.length_a   1.000
_cell.length_b   1.000
_cell.length_c   1.000
_cell.angle_alpha   90.00
_cell.angle_beta   90.00
_cell.angle_gamma   90.00
#
_symmetry.space_group_name_H-M   'P 1'
#
loop_
_entity.id
_entity.type
_entity.pdbx_description
1 polymer ?
#
loop_
_entity_poly.entity_id
_entity_poly.type
_entity_poly.pdbx_seq_one_letter_code
_entity_poly.pdbx_strand_id
1 'polypeptide(L)'
;MNNIVHKLKTLVLNEAFGGVLLIVCTLLALLVQNGSFSEHYREFLNLKVGFSVGEFELNKPFLLWINDGLISIFFFAIGLELKKEFLHGDFKNPKNIVLPFMAALGGILIPAMLFALVNIGDAYTLKGWAIPTATDTAFALAILMMCGKHIPSSLKIFLLSLAIFDDVGAILIIAIFYTTKLSIAAFVIAGLAILVMLILNLLGITRKSFYFICSVILWISVLKSGVHATLAGIVTAFFIPMQTKNGEAFLEEIYESLKFWIAFIILPLFAFANAGVNLSNIDIGAIFSGVSIGIFLGLFVGKQVGVFLFSYLAIRFKFTALPQGSNLKQLYGVCILTGIGFTMSLFIDGLAYEVSDIFNYADNLAILIASFCSGIWGFIYLKFFTTRS
;
A
#
# COMPACT_ATOMS: atom_id res chain seq x y z
N MET A 1 -32.25 4.27 -17.64
CA MET A 1 -30.77 4.20 -17.76
C MET A 1 -30.07 5.26 -16.92
N ASN A 2 -30.48 6.53 -16.90
CA ASN A 2 -29.83 7.60 -16.11
C ASN A 2 -29.82 7.39 -14.58
N ASN A 3 -30.86 6.75 -14.01
CA ASN A 3 -30.94 6.52 -12.56
C ASN A 3 -29.97 5.42 -12.07
N ILE A 4 -29.66 4.43 -12.89
CA ILE A 4 -28.70 3.37 -12.58
C ILE A 4 -27.27 3.91 -12.66
N VAL A 5 -26.99 4.70 -13.70
CA VAL A 5 -25.69 5.36 -13.89
C VAL A 5 -25.41 6.37 -12.77
N HIS A 6 -26.44 7.12 -12.32
CA HIS A 6 -26.30 8.05 -11.20
C HIS A 6 -26.12 7.31 -9.88
N LYS A 7 -26.81 6.21 -9.62
CA LYS A 7 -26.61 5.36 -8.43
C LYS A 7 -25.25 4.65 -8.45
N LEU A 8 -24.80 4.18 -9.61
CA LEU A 8 -23.44 3.63 -9.76
C LEU A 8 -22.38 4.71 -9.51
N LYS A 9 -22.59 5.92 -10.02
CA LYS A 9 -21.65 7.03 -9.80
C LYS A 9 -21.58 7.46 -8.32
N THR A 10 -22.70 7.46 -7.61
CA THR A 10 -22.73 7.72 -6.14
C THR A 10 -22.16 6.57 -5.30
N LEU A 11 -22.30 5.32 -5.74
CA LEU A 11 -21.67 4.15 -5.14
C LEU A 11 -20.14 4.17 -5.35
N VAL A 12 -19.72 4.52 -6.56
CA VAL A 12 -18.32 4.63 -6.96
C VAL A 12 -17.60 5.79 -6.22
N LEU A 13 -18.30 6.86 -5.91
CA LEU A 13 -17.79 7.97 -5.12
C LEU A 13 -17.72 7.67 -3.60
N ASN A 14 -18.21 6.51 -3.17
CA ASN A 14 -18.12 6.10 -1.77
C ASN A 14 -16.81 5.29 -1.56
N GLU A 15 -15.84 5.90 -0.93
CA GLU A 15 -14.53 5.29 -0.61
C GLU A 15 -14.68 3.93 0.11
N ALA A 16 -15.76 3.74 0.88
CA ALA A 16 -16.07 2.45 1.52
C ALA A 16 -16.34 1.32 0.51
N PHE A 17 -16.82 1.63 -0.70
CA PHE A 17 -17.14 0.61 -1.69
C PHE A 17 -15.88 -0.04 -2.27
N GLY A 18 -14.79 0.70 -2.45
CA GLY A 18 -13.50 0.16 -2.87
C GLY A 18 -12.98 -0.92 -1.91
N GLY A 19 -13.06 -0.66 -0.60
CA GLY A 19 -12.65 -1.65 0.40
C GLY A 19 -13.56 -2.91 0.43
N VAL A 20 -14.87 -2.76 0.24
CA VAL A 20 -15.78 -3.91 0.10
C VAL A 20 -15.42 -4.74 -1.14
N LEU A 21 -15.09 -4.08 -2.25
CA LEU A 21 -14.67 -4.77 -3.48
C LEU A 21 -13.37 -5.56 -3.27
N LEU A 22 -12.42 -5.02 -2.51
CA LEU A 22 -11.20 -5.73 -2.14
C LEU A 22 -11.51 -7.02 -1.37
N ILE A 23 -12.42 -6.96 -0.38
CA ILE A 23 -12.86 -8.15 0.37
C ILE A 23 -13.48 -9.20 -0.56
N VAL A 24 -14.37 -8.76 -1.46
CA VAL A 24 -15.01 -9.65 -2.43
C VAL A 24 -13.99 -10.32 -3.35
N CYS A 25 -13.04 -9.55 -3.90
CA CYS A 25 -11.99 -10.08 -4.76
C CYS A 25 -11.07 -11.07 -4.02
N THR A 26 -10.77 -10.81 -2.74
CA THR A 26 -10.01 -11.73 -1.89
C THR A 26 -10.74 -13.04 -1.68
N LEU A 27 -12.02 -12.97 -1.31
CA LEU A 27 -12.84 -14.17 -1.12
C LEU A 27 -12.98 -14.97 -2.42
N LEU A 28 -13.15 -14.29 -3.55
CA LEU A 28 -13.17 -14.91 -4.87
C LEU A 28 -11.85 -15.60 -5.19
N ALA A 29 -10.70 -14.96 -4.92
CA ALA A 29 -9.39 -15.56 -5.12
C ALA A 29 -9.22 -16.84 -4.30
N LEU A 30 -9.59 -16.80 -3.00
CA LEU A 30 -9.54 -17.96 -2.12
C LEU A 30 -10.48 -19.09 -2.60
N LEU A 31 -11.70 -18.76 -3.03
CA LEU A 31 -12.66 -19.75 -3.53
C LEU A 31 -12.19 -20.39 -4.84
N VAL A 32 -11.69 -19.59 -5.78
CA VAL A 32 -11.20 -20.08 -7.08
C VAL A 32 -9.95 -20.93 -6.89
N GLN A 33 -9.00 -20.49 -6.06
CA GLN A 33 -7.76 -21.24 -5.80
C GLN A 33 -7.98 -22.56 -5.09
N ASN A 34 -9.03 -22.69 -4.26
CA ASN A 34 -9.33 -23.90 -3.50
C ASN A 34 -10.52 -24.71 -4.09
N GLY A 35 -11.03 -24.27 -5.25
CA GLY A 35 -12.11 -24.93 -5.97
C GLY A 35 -11.65 -25.65 -7.22
N SER A 36 -12.62 -26.06 -8.06
CA SER A 36 -12.40 -26.78 -9.32
C SER A 36 -11.62 -25.99 -10.37
N PHE A 37 -11.51 -24.67 -10.20
CA PHE A 37 -10.83 -23.77 -11.15
C PHE A 37 -9.39 -23.42 -10.72
N SER A 38 -8.82 -24.09 -9.71
CA SER A 38 -7.49 -23.75 -9.17
C SER A 38 -6.37 -23.86 -10.21
N GLU A 39 -6.46 -24.83 -11.11
CA GLU A 39 -5.47 -24.99 -12.18
C GLU A 39 -5.52 -23.84 -13.18
N HIS A 40 -6.73 -23.51 -13.67
CA HIS A 40 -6.90 -22.37 -14.58
C HIS A 40 -6.49 -21.03 -13.97
N TYR A 41 -6.75 -20.85 -12.67
CA TYR A 41 -6.31 -19.64 -11.95
C TYR A 41 -4.78 -19.52 -11.93
N ARG A 42 -4.07 -20.61 -11.62
CA ARG A 42 -2.60 -20.63 -11.65
C ARG A 42 -2.05 -20.47 -13.06
N GLU A 43 -2.63 -21.14 -14.05
CA GLU A 43 -2.25 -20.98 -15.46
C GLU A 43 -2.42 -19.53 -15.92
N PHE A 44 -3.54 -18.88 -15.57
CA PHE A 44 -3.81 -17.49 -15.90
C PHE A 44 -2.77 -16.54 -15.29
N LEU A 45 -2.43 -16.70 -14.02
CA LEU A 45 -1.41 -15.86 -13.37
C LEU A 45 0.00 -16.10 -13.88
N ASN A 46 0.31 -17.34 -14.29
CA ASN A 46 1.61 -17.72 -14.85
C ASN A 46 1.71 -17.54 -16.37
N LEU A 47 0.64 -17.10 -17.03
CA LEU A 47 0.64 -16.81 -18.46
C LEU A 47 1.76 -15.82 -18.78
N LYS A 48 2.72 -16.23 -19.59
CA LYS A 48 3.81 -15.36 -20.02
C LYS A 48 3.31 -14.33 -21.01
N VAL A 49 3.40 -13.08 -20.63
CA VAL A 49 3.02 -11.91 -21.44
C VAL A 49 4.26 -11.05 -21.62
N GLY A 50 4.53 -10.65 -22.87
CA GLY A 50 5.69 -9.80 -23.13
C GLY A 50 6.00 -9.63 -24.60
N PHE A 51 7.11 -8.97 -24.86
CA PHE A 51 7.66 -8.77 -26.19
C PHE A 51 9.18 -8.86 -26.16
N SER A 52 9.76 -9.24 -27.28
CA SER A 52 11.21 -9.26 -27.51
C SER A 52 11.56 -8.43 -28.74
N VAL A 53 12.58 -7.58 -28.64
CA VAL A 53 13.10 -6.79 -29.74
C VAL A 53 14.63 -6.91 -29.73
N GLY A 54 15.16 -7.72 -30.63
CA GLY A 54 16.58 -8.06 -30.64
C GLY A 54 17.02 -8.79 -29.37
N GLU A 55 18.03 -8.26 -28.68
CA GLU A 55 18.51 -8.79 -27.38
C GLU A 55 17.66 -8.32 -26.19
N PHE A 56 16.76 -7.37 -26.40
CA PHE A 56 15.87 -6.89 -25.36
C PHE A 56 14.66 -7.80 -25.25
N GLU A 57 14.56 -8.52 -24.12
CA GLU A 57 13.43 -9.36 -23.79
C GLU A 57 12.73 -8.83 -22.51
N LEU A 58 11.43 -8.59 -22.62
CA LEU A 58 10.55 -8.30 -21.51
C LEU A 58 9.38 -9.30 -21.55
N ASN A 59 9.63 -10.51 -21.06
CA ASN A 59 8.66 -11.59 -21.01
C ASN A 59 8.53 -12.07 -19.57
N LYS A 60 7.39 -11.76 -18.93
CA LYS A 60 7.14 -12.05 -17.53
C LYS A 60 5.77 -12.72 -17.34
N PRO A 61 5.59 -13.53 -16.27
CA PRO A 61 4.27 -13.99 -15.84
C PRO A 61 3.31 -12.81 -15.64
N PHE A 62 2.05 -13.01 -15.92
CA PHE A 62 1.01 -11.99 -15.77
C PHE A 62 0.92 -11.46 -14.33
N LEU A 63 1.13 -12.32 -13.34
CA LEU A 63 1.24 -11.94 -11.93
C LEU A 63 2.30 -10.83 -11.70
N LEU A 64 3.47 -10.93 -12.33
CA LEU A 64 4.52 -9.92 -12.20
C LEU A 64 4.17 -8.60 -12.91
N TRP A 65 3.37 -8.64 -13.98
CA TRP A 65 2.84 -7.42 -14.59
C TRP A 65 1.86 -6.68 -13.66
N ILE A 66 1.06 -7.44 -12.91
CA ILE A 66 0.19 -6.86 -11.87
C ILE A 66 1.06 -6.26 -10.76
N ASN A 67 2.02 -7.02 -10.23
CA ASN A 67 2.81 -6.61 -9.05
C ASN A 67 3.81 -5.48 -9.37
N ASP A 68 4.46 -5.51 -10.52
CA ASP A 68 5.44 -4.47 -10.91
C ASP A 68 4.79 -3.31 -11.66
N GLY A 69 3.83 -3.61 -12.56
CA GLY A 69 3.23 -2.63 -13.45
C GLY A 69 2.08 -1.85 -12.81
N LEU A 70 1.02 -2.55 -12.39
CA LEU A 70 -0.16 -1.88 -11.83
C LEU A 70 0.15 -1.21 -10.49
N ILE A 71 0.96 -1.84 -9.64
CA ILE A 71 1.36 -1.25 -8.37
C ILE A 71 2.27 -0.03 -8.57
N SER A 72 3.04 0.05 -9.66
CA SER A 72 3.76 1.29 -10.00
C SER A 72 2.82 2.47 -10.25
N ILE A 73 1.64 2.24 -10.86
CA ILE A 73 0.61 3.28 -11.05
C ILE A 73 0.01 3.69 -9.71
N PHE A 74 -0.22 2.74 -8.81
CA PHE A 74 -0.66 3.02 -7.44
C PHE A 74 0.36 3.90 -6.70
N PHE A 75 1.65 3.54 -6.72
CA PHE A 75 2.70 4.36 -6.11
C PHE A 75 2.90 5.71 -6.79
N PHE A 76 2.63 5.81 -8.09
CA PHE A 76 2.59 7.11 -8.78
C PHE A 76 1.52 8.02 -8.19
N ALA A 77 0.31 7.49 -7.95
CA ALA A 77 -0.75 8.27 -7.32
C ALA A 77 -0.42 8.66 -5.87
N ILE A 78 0.17 7.76 -5.07
CA ILE A 78 0.69 8.10 -3.72
C ILE A 78 1.71 9.23 -3.80
N GLY A 79 2.63 9.19 -4.76
CA GLY A 79 3.61 10.25 -4.96
C GLY A 79 2.97 11.60 -5.33
N LEU A 80 1.91 11.60 -6.14
CA LEU A 80 1.13 12.81 -6.46
C LEU A 80 0.41 13.34 -5.22
N GLU A 81 -0.23 12.46 -4.45
CA GLU A 81 -0.91 12.82 -3.20
C GLU A 81 0.07 13.39 -2.18
N LEU A 82 1.19 12.72 -1.96
CA LEU A 82 2.26 13.18 -1.10
C LEU A 82 2.73 14.60 -1.48
N LYS A 83 3.02 14.82 -2.77
CA LYS A 83 3.43 16.12 -3.27
C LYS A 83 2.37 17.20 -3.05
N LYS A 84 1.09 16.88 -3.30
CA LYS A 84 -0.04 17.76 -3.05
C LYS A 84 -0.14 18.14 -1.58
N GLU A 85 -0.09 17.16 -0.67
CA GLU A 85 -0.21 17.36 0.77
C GLU A 85 0.93 18.22 1.34
N PHE A 86 2.17 18.01 0.88
CA PHE A 86 3.31 18.81 1.33
C PHE A 86 3.27 20.27 0.83
N LEU A 87 2.81 20.49 -0.40
CA LEU A 87 2.86 21.83 -1.00
C LEU A 87 1.59 22.66 -0.75
N HIS A 88 0.42 22.04 -0.70
CA HIS A 88 -0.88 22.72 -0.64
C HIS A 88 -1.86 22.15 0.38
N GLY A 89 -1.59 20.95 0.96
CA GLY A 89 -2.46 20.27 1.88
C GLY A 89 -2.16 20.54 3.37
N ASP A 90 -2.62 19.61 4.19
CA ASP A 90 -2.51 19.67 5.66
C ASP A 90 -1.06 19.66 6.15
N PHE A 91 -0.13 19.08 5.37
CA PHE A 91 1.29 19.01 5.71
C PHE A 91 2.05 20.32 5.52
N LYS A 92 1.42 21.35 4.97
CA LYS A 92 2.00 22.71 4.94
C LYS A 92 2.20 23.27 6.35
N ASN A 93 1.37 22.86 7.32
CA ASN A 93 1.56 23.23 8.72
C ASN A 93 2.31 22.11 9.47
N PRO A 94 3.56 22.36 9.93
CA PRO A 94 4.36 21.35 10.62
C PRO A 94 3.67 20.72 11.85
N LYS A 95 2.76 21.45 12.50
CA LYS A 95 2.02 20.93 13.67
C LYS A 95 1.07 19.79 13.30
N ASN A 96 0.55 19.78 12.07
CA ASN A 96 -0.36 18.73 11.60
C ASN A 96 0.39 17.44 11.23
N ILE A 97 1.70 17.56 10.92
CA ILE A 97 2.57 16.44 10.52
C ILE A 97 2.96 15.59 11.74
N VAL A 98 3.18 16.23 12.90
CA VAL A 98 3.81 15.57 14.04
C VAL A 98 3.05 14.31 14.49
N LEU A 99 1.73 14.39 14.62
CA LEU A 99 0.95 13.24 15.10
C LEU A 99 0.97 12.07 14.12
N PRO A 100 0.61 12.22 12.82
CA PRO A 100 0.65 11.12 11.86
C PRO A 100 2.06 10.57 11.67
N PHE A 101 3.08 11.43 11.65
CA PHE A 101 4.47 11.01 11.50
C PHE A 101 4.96 10.16 12.68
N MET A 102 4.72 10.60 13.93
CA MET A 102 5.07 9.82 15.12
C MET A 102 4.31 8.51 15.17
N ALA A 103 3.03 8.53 14.81
CA ALA A 103 2.20 7.34 14.70
C ALA A 103 2.76 6.34 13.68
N ALA A 104 3.16 6.80 12.49
CA ALA A 104 3.77 5.97 11.46
C ALA A 104 5.13 5.40 11.91
N LEU A 105 5.97 6.20 12.56
CA LEU A 105 7.22 5.71 13.15
C LEU A 105 6.96 4.56 14.12
N GLY A 106 5.99 4.70 15.03
CA GLY A 106 5.61 3.63 15.94
C GLY A 106 5.06 2.41 15.21
N GLY A 107 4.25 2.64 14.17
CA GLY A 107 3.66 1.63 13.30
C GLY A 107 4.67 0.88 12.41
N ILE A 108 5.87 1.41 12.23
CA ILE A 108 6.97 0.74 11.54
C ILE A 108 7.88 0.03 12.55
N LEU A 109 8.32 0.73 13.60
CA LEU A 109 9.35 0.24 14.52
C LEU A 109 8.86 -0.94 15.36
N ILE A 110 7.68 -0.85 15.96
CA ILE A 110 7.19 -1.90 16.88
C ILE A 110 6.86 -3.21 16.16
N PRO A 111 6.13 -3.22 15.01
CA PRO A 111 5.92 -4.46 14.26
C PRO A 111 7.21 -5.08 13.75
N ALA A 112 8.13 -4.27 13.21
CA ALA A 112 9.43 -4.72 12.75
C ALA A 112 10.24 -5.38 13.87
N MET A 113 10.25 -4.78 15.06
CA MET A 113 10.92 -5.30 16.23
C MET A 113 10.29 -6.63 16.69
N LEU A 114 8.96 -6.72 16.76
CA LEU A 114 8.28 -7.96 17.14
C LEU A 114 8.57 -9.08 16.16
N PHE A 115 8.50 -8.78 14.85
CA PHE A 115 8.86 -9.77 13.83
C PHE A 115 10.31 -10.25 13.97
N ALA A 116 11.25 -9.31 14.13
CA ALA A 116 12.67 -9.62 14.29
C ALA A 116 12.94 -10.46 15.54
N LEU A 117 12.30 -10.15 16.67
CA LEU A 117 12.44 -10.92 17.91
C LEU A 117 12.00 -12.38 17.76
N VAL A 118 10.93 -12.64 17.02
CA VAL A 118 10.42 -14.00 16.77
C VAL A 118 11.32 -14.77 15.81
N ASN A 119 12.00 -14.08 14.89
CA ASN A 119 12.82 -14.68 13.83
C ASN A 119 14.34 -14.53 14.07
N ILE A 120 14.76 -14.22 15.30
CA ILE A 120 16.18 -14.16 15.66
C ILE A 120 16.85 -15.51 15.38
N GLY A 121 17.97 -15.48 14.67
CA GLY A 121 18.81 -16.65 14.40
C GLY A 121 18.74 -17.18 12.98
N ASP A 122 17.78 -16.74 12.17
CA ASP A 122 17.69 -17.07 10.74
C ASP A 122 17.68 -15.82 9.88
N ALA A 123 18.77 -15.59 9.16
CA ALA A 123 18.94 -14.43 8.27
C ALA A 123 17.97 -14.41 7.09
N TYR A 124 17.45 -15.57 6.67
CA TYR A 124 16.49 -15.65 5.58
C TYR A 124 15.10 -15.21 6.04
N THR A 125 14.62 -15.77 7.14
CA THR A 125 13.30 -15.39 7.70
C THR A 125 13.27 -13.93 8.13
N LEU A 126 14.40 -13.39 8.63
CA LEU A 126 14.52 -11.97 9.00
C LEU A 126 14.27 -11.01 7.83
N LYS A 127 14.43 -11.41 6.57
CA LYS A 127 14.13 -10.54 5.42
C LYS A 127 12.69 -10.02 5.43
N GLY A 128 11.75 -10.78 6.00
CA GLY A 128 10.34 -10.41 6.09
C GLY A 128 9.99 -9.37 7.16
N TRP A 129 10.97 -8.76 7.85
CA TRP A 129 10.72 -7.83 8.95
C TRP A 129 9.82 -6.63 8.59
N ALA A 130 9.82 -6.25 7.32
CA ALA A 130 9.01 -5.14 6.83
C ALA A 130 7.56 -5.51 6.49
N ILE A 131 7.24 -6.80 6.34
CA ILE A 131 5.88 -7.27 5.98
C ILE A 131 4.82 -6.72 6.94
N PRO A 132 4.97 -6.81 8.27
CA PRO A 132 3.97 -6.32 9.21
C PRO A 132 4.01 -4.80 9.44
N THR A 133 4.85 -4.05 8.73
CA THR A 133 4.96 -2.60 8.93
C THR A 133 4.00 -1.80 8.05
N ALA A 134 3.39 -2.40 7.03
CA ALA A 134 2.51 -1.73 6.10
C ALA A 134 1.04 -1.70 6.58
N THR A 135 0.28 -0.73 6.09
CA THR A 135 -1.17 -0.58 6.31
C THR A 135 -1.88 -0.50 4.96
N ASP A 136 -2.94 -1.29 4.77
CA ASP A 136 -3.86 -1.13 3.65
C ASP A 136 -4.88 -0.03 3.97
N THR A 137 -4.59 1.17 3.47
CA THR A 137 -5.40 2.36 3.72
C THR A 137 -6.83 2.23 3.21
N ALA A 138 -7.00 1.65 2.01
CA ALA A 138 -8.31 1.54 1.38
C ALA A 138 -9.23 0.64 2.22
N PHE A 139 -8.71 -0.47 2.71
CA PHE A 139 -9.46 -1.38 3.55
C PHE A 139 -9.71 -0.81 4.97
N ALA A 140 -8.69 -0.24 5.59
CA ALA A 140 -8.82 0.38 6.92
C ALA A 140 -9.84 1.54 6.93
N LEU A 141 -9.80 2.41 5.90
CA LEU A 141 -10.73 3.53 5.74
C LEU A 141 -12.16 3.03 5.49
N ALA A 142 -12.34 2.00 4.68
CA ALA A 142 -13.66 1.42 4.45
C ALA A 142 -14.31 0.96 5.74
N ILE A 143 -13.58 0.23 6.59
CA ILE A 143 -14.09 -0.22 7.90
C ILE A 143 -14.36 0.98 8.81
N LEU A 144 -13.47 1.97 8.84
CA LEU A 144 -13.69 3.19 9.63
C LEU A 144 -14.99 3.90 9.23
N MET A 145 -15.26 4.01 7.93
CA MET A 145 -16.49 4.63 7.42
C MET A 145 -17.74 3.82 7.75
N MET A 146 -17.64 2.48 7.80
CA MET A 146 -18.74 1.60 8.23
C MET A 146 -19.08 1.75 9.72
N CYS A 147 -18.17 2.25 10.55
CA CYS A 147 -18.43 2.51 11.97
C CYS A 147 -19.47 3.61 12.21
N GLY A 148 -19.71 4.49 11.23
CA GLY A 148 -20.79 5.47 11.26
C GLY A 148 -20.38 6.89 11.67
N LYS A 149 -21.38 7.76 11.82
CA LYS A 149 -21.19 9.22 11.98
C LYS A 149 -20.64 9.65 13.36
N HIS A 150 -20.58 8.76 14.35
CA HIS A 150 -20.03 9.08 15.67
C HIS A 150 -18.51 9.18 15.70
N ILE A 151 -17.84 8.74 14.63
CA ILE A 151 -16.41 8.91 14.47
C ILE A 151 -16.13 10.29 13.84
N PRO A 152 -15.37 11.16 14.54
CA PRO A 152 -15.01 12.48 14.01
C PRO A 152 -14.24 12.39 12.69
N SER A 153 -14.51 13.31 11.76
CA SER A 153 -13.79 13.38 10.48
C SER A 153 -12.29 13.63 10.64
N SER A 154 -11.88 14.27 11.74
CA SER A 154 -10.47 14.46 12.09
C SER A 154 -9.69 13.15 12.26
N LEU A 155 -10.34 12.07 12.71
CA LEU A 155 -9.72 10.73 12.79
C LEU A 155 -9.59 10.06 11.44
N LYS A 156 -10.48 10.36 10.47
CA LYS A 156 -10.32 9.92 9.08
C LYS A 156 -9.11 10.61 8.45
N ILE A 157 -8.99 11.92 8.66
CA ILE A 157 -7.82 12.70 8.19
C ILE A 157 -6.54 12.16 8.83
N PHE A 158 -6.56 11.86 10.14
CA PHE A 158 -5.44 11.25 10.83
C PHE A 158 -5.03 9.91 10.22
N LEU A 159 -6.00 9.01 9.94
CA LEU A 159 -5.71 7.70 9.31
C LEU A 159 -5.13 7.86 7.91
N LEU A 160 -5.69 8.76 7.07
CA LEU A 160 -5.17 9.05 5.74
C LEU A 160 -3.76 9.63 5.79
N SER A 161 -3.53 10.61 6.67
CA SER A 161 -2.20 11.22 6.85
C SER A 161 -1.17 10.21 7.36
N LEU A 162 -1.55 9.34 8.30
CA LEU A 162 -0.70 8.27 8.80
C LEU A 162 -0.33 7.31 7.66
N ALA A 163 -1.30 6.91 6.86
CA ALA A 163 -1.10 6.00 5.76
C ALA A 163 -0.13 6.55 4.70
N ILE A 164 -0.18 7.85 4.40
CA ILE A 164 0.80 8.49 3.51
C ILE A 164 2.23 8.32 4.06
N PHE A 165 2.44 8.49 5.38
CA PHE A 165 3.76 8.28 5.99
C PHE A 165 4.15 6.80 6.04
N ASP A 166 3.21 5.89 6.28
CA ASP A 166 3.45 4.44 6.21
C ASP A 166 3.88 4.04 4.80
N ASP A 167 3.20 4.53 3.75
CA ASP A 167 3.54 4.24 2.36
C ASP A 167 4.93 4.80 1.99
N VAL A 168 5.25 6.04 2.41
CA VAL A 168 6.60 6.61 2.24
C VAL A 168 7.64 5.78 2.97
N GLY A 169 7.33 5.34 4.19
CA GLY A 169 8.19 4.45 4.96
C GLY A 169 8.43 3.12 4.25
N ALA A 170 7.37 2.49 3.73
CA ALA A 170 7.46 1.26 2.97
C ALA A 170 8.34 1.41 1.71
N ILE A 171 8.19 2.53 0.99
CA ILE A 171 8.99 2.83 -0.19
C ILE A 171 10.47 2.97 0.14
N LEU A 172 10.81 3.70 1.21
CA LEU A 172 12.19 3.87 1.67
C LEU A 172 12.78 2.53 2.09
N ILE A 173 12.01 1.70 2.79
CA ILE A 173 12.42 0.35 3.19
C ILE A 173 12.70 -0.50 1.94
N ILE A 174 11.79 -0.51 0.96
CA ILE A 174 11.96 -1.26 -0.28
C ILE A 174 13.21 -0.79 -1.03
N ALA A 175 13.41 0.51 -1.16
CA ALA A 175 14.55 1.08 -1.87
C ALA A 175 15.90 0.72 -1.24
N ILE A 176 15.97 0.68 0.11
CA ILE A 176 17.22 0.49 0.84
C ILE A 176 17.51 -1.00 1.06
N PHE A 177 16.51 -1.81 1.41
CA PHE A 177 16.71 -3.17 1.90
C PHE A 177 16.42 -4.26 0.87
N TYR A 178 15.58 -3.98 -0.15
CA TYR A 178 15.16 -4.98 -1.14
C TYR A 178 15.74 -4.73 -2.55
N THR A 179 16.75 -3.87 -2.67
CA THR A 179 17.47 -3.66 -3.92
C THR A 179 18.49 -4.76 -4.13
N THR A 180 18.49 -5.37 -5.32
CA THR A 180 19.41 -6.45 -5.72
C THR A 180 20.63 -5.93 -6.48
N LYS A 181 21.24 -6.74 -7.34
CA LYS A 181 22.43 -6.34 -8.13
C LYS A 181 22.11 -5.21 -9.11
N LEU A 182 22.85 -4.11 -9.00
CA LEU A 182 22.64 -2.89 -9.77
C LEU A 182 23.24 -2.98 -11.18
N SER A 183 22.44 -2.62 -12.20
CA SER A 183 22.90 -2.45 -13.59
C SER A 183 23.21 -1.00 -13.89
N ILE A 184 24.48 -0.66 -14.11
CA ILE A 184 24.93 0.72 -14.41
C ILE A 184 24.26 1.27 -15.67
N ALA A 185 24.14 0.48 -16.73
CA ALA A 185 23.52 0.92 -17.98
C ALA A 185 22.04 1.31 -17.77
N ALA A 186 21.29 0.51 -17.01
CA ALA A 186 19.90 0.80 -16.68
C ALA A 186 19.79 2.08 -15.83
N PHE A 187 20.70 2.30 -14.89
CA PHE A 187 20.75 3.54 -14.09
C PHE A 187 21.02 4.78 -14.94
N VAL A 188 21.89 4.70 -15.92
CA VAL A 188 22.16 5.83 -16.84
C VAL A 188 20.91 6.20 -17.62
N ILE A 189 20.18 5.20 -18.16
CA ILE A 189 18.93 5.45 -18.89
C ILE A 189 17.86 6.03 -17.95
N ALA A 190 17.73 5.50 -16.74
CA ALA A 190 16.84 6.03 -15.71
C ALA A 190 17.17 7.49 -15.37
N GLY A 191 18.45 7.81 -15.19
CA GLY A 191 18.93 9.17 -14.94
C GLY A 191 18.63 10.15 -16.09
N LEU A 192 18.77 9.69 -17.34
CA LEU A 192 18.40 10.50 -18.52
C LEU A 192 16.90 10.75 -18.57
N ALA A 193 16.05 9.75 -18.28
CA ALA A 193 14.60 9.93 -18.21
C ALA A 193 14.20 10.94 -17.12
N ILE A 194 14.83 10.86 -15.95
CA ILE A 194 14.65 11.81 -14.85
C ILE A 194 15.08 13.22 -15.27
N LEU A 195 16.23 13.37 -15.92
CA LEU A 195 16.73 14.65 -16.40
C LEU A 195 15.76 15.29 -17.41
N VAL A 196 15.22 14.49 -18.34
CA VAL A 196 14.21 14.98 -19.31
C VAL A 196 12.95 15.43 -18.56
N MET A 197 12.44 14.66 -17.59
CA MET A 197 11.28 15.08 -16.80
C MET A 197 11.54 16.36 -16.00
N LEU A 198 12.74 16.52 -15.45
CA LEU A 198 13.15 17.76 -14.78
C LEU A 198 13.12 18.95 -15.74
N ILE A 199 13.70 18.80 -16.93
CA ILE A 199 13.68 19.85 -17.96
C ILE A 199 12.25 20.21 -18.37
N LEU A 200 11.39 19.21 -18.61
CA LEU A 200 9.97 19.43 -18.92
C LEU A 200 9.25 20.20 -17.81
N ASN A 201 9.52 19.85 -16.55
CA ASN A 201 8.94 20.54 -15.40
C ASN A 201 9.44 22.00 -15.31
N LEU A 202 10.75 22.24 -15.44
CA LEU A 202 11.34 23.59 -15.37
C LEU A 202 10.88 24.49 -16.53
N LEU A 203 10.64 23.91 -17.72
CA LEU A 203 10.08 24.63 -18.87
C LEU A 203 8.56 24.88 -18.74
N GLY A 204 7.91 24.31 -17.72
CA GLY A 204 6.47 24.39 -17.50
C GLY A 204 5.66 23.73 -18.61
N ILE A 205 6.16 22.63 -19.16
CA ILE A 205 5.47 21.84 -20.17
C ILE A 205 4.49 20.91 -19.46
N THR A 206 3.19 21.02 -19.77
CA THR A 206 2.09 20.27 -19.13
C THR A 206 1.40 19.29 -20.09
N ARG A 207 2.14 18.74 -21.06
CA ARG A 207 1.63 17.66 -21.92
C ARG A 207 1.79 16.30 -21.24
N LYS A 208 0.69 15.66 -20.87
CA LYS A 208 0.65 14.36 -20.22
C LYS A 208 1.44 13.28 -20.96
N SER A 209 1.40 13.29 -22.30
CA SER A 209 2.08 12.30 -23.15
C SER A 209 3.59 12.27 -22.94
N PHE A 210 4.24 13.43 -22.73
CA PHE A 210 5.68 13.47 -22.52
C PHE A 210 6.08 12.85 -21.20
N TYR A 211 5.35 13.18 -20.11
CA TYR A 211 5.57 12.55 -18.81
C TYR A 211 5.28 11.05 -18.86
N PHE A 212 4.23 10.62 -19.56
CA PHE A 212 3.91 9.21 -19.73
C PHE A 212 5.04 8.44 -20.42
N ILE A 213 5.57 8.95 -21.54
CA ILE A 213 6.69 8.29 -22.24
C ILE A 213 7.92 8.22 -21.36
N CYS A 214 8.29 9.32 -20.68
CA CYS A 214 9.43 9.33 -19.75
C CYS A 214 9.21 8.37 -18.58
N SER A 215 7.98 8.27 -18.05
CA SER A 215 7.62 7.33 -16.98
C SER A 215 7.79 5.88 -17.41
N VAL A 216 7.35 5.54 -18.62
CA VAL A 216 7.50 4.17 -19.16
C VAL A 216 8.98 3.83 -19.35
N ILE A 217 9.77 4.76 -19.89
CA ILE A 217 11.22 4.56 -20.04
C ILE A 217 11.89 4.40 -18.67
N LEU A 218 11.53 5.24 -17.70
CA LEU A 218 12.04 5.16 -16.35
C LEU A 218 11.65 3.83 -15.70
N TRP A 219 10.37 3.41 -15.81
CA TRP A 219 9.88 2.17 -15.25
C TRP A 219 10.60 0.95 -15.81
N ILE A 220 10.76 0.86 -17.14
CA ILE A 220 11.49 -0.22 -17.80
C ILE A 220 12.96 -0.22 -17.34
N SER A 221 13.59 0.94 -17.24
CA SER A 221 14.99 1.07 -16.82
C SER A 221 15.16 0.62 -15.38
N VAL A 222 14.27 1.06 -14.47
CA VAL A 222 14.29 0.65 -13.05
C VAL A 222 14.04 -0.86 -12.94
N LEU A 223 13.10 -1.41 -13.70
CA LEU A 223 12.80 -2.85 -13.74
C LEU A 223 14.02 -3.70 -14.13
N LYS A 224 14.90 -3.17 -14.97
CA LYS A 224 16.14 -3.83 -15.42
C LYS A 224 17.38 -3.46 -14.58
N SER A 225 17.24 -2.50 -13.66
CA SER A 225 18.36 -2.00 -12.85
C SER A 225 18.66 -2.81 -11.59
N GLY A 226 17.76 -3.70 -11.18
CA GLY A 226 17.84 -4.41 -9.89
C GLY A 226 17.17 -3.65 -8.75
N VAL A 227 16.60 -2.48 -9.02
CA VAL A 227 15.73 -1.72 -8.11
C VAL A 227 14.28 -2.06 -8.43
N HIS A 228 13.40 -2.01 -7.41
CA HIS A 228 11.99 -2.29 -7.65
C HIS A 228 11.33 -1.26 -8.56
N ALA A 229 10.64 -1.75 -9.58
CA ALA A 229 10.02 -0.94 -10.63
C ALA A 229 9.00 0.07 -10.09
N THR A 230 8.39 -0.22 -8.95
CA THR A 230 7.40 0.64 -8.28
C THR A 230 7.96 2.01 -7.88
N LEU A 231 9.27 2.11 -7.61
CA LEU A 231 9.93 3.39 -7.31
C LEU A 231 9.85 4.39 -8.48
N ALA A 232 9.80 3.89 -9.71
CA ALA A 232 9.68 4.75 -10.89
C ALA A 232 8.37 5.57 -10.86
N GLY A 233 7.28 5.00 -10.34
CA GLY A 233 6.00 5.71 -10.18
C GLY A 233 6.15 6.95 -9.30
N ILE A 234 6.74 6.78 -8.11
CA ILE A 234 6.93 7.87 -7.15
C ILE A 234 7.87 8.93 -7.68
N VAL A 235 9.02 8.51 -8.23
CA VAL A 235 9.99 9.44 -8.83
C VAL A 235 9.29 10.27 -9.90
N THR A 236 8.51 9.65 -10.79
CA THR A 236 7.73 10.36 -11.81
C THR A 236 6.80 11.40 -11.20
N ALA A 237 6.07 11.07 -10.13
CA ALA A 237 5.11 11.96 -9.49
C ALA A 237 5.76 13.29 -9.02
N PHE A 238 6.99 13.20 -8.50
CA PHE A 238 7.71 14.41 -8.05
C PHE A 238 8.05 15.38 -9.20
N PHE A 239 8.13 14.89 -10.44
CA PHE A 239 8.39 15.75 -11.60
C PHE A 239 7.11 16.29 -12.28
N ILE A 240 5.92 15.81 -11.93
CA ILE A 240 4.65 16.35 -12.46
C ILE A 240 4.47 17.79 -11.94
N PRO A 241 4.25 18.79 -12.80
CA PRO A 241 3.96 20.16 -12.38
C PRO A 241 2.67 20.26 -11.54
N MET A 242 2.62 21.12 -10.53
CA MET A 242 1.41 21.37 -9.74
C MET A 242 0.32 22.02 -10.60
N GLN A 243 0.69 22.98 -11.41
CA GLN A 243 -0.23 23.79 -12.22
C GLN A 243 0.27 23.94 -13.64
N THR A 244 -0.65 24.16 -14.58
CA THR A 244 -0.35 24.62 -15.93
C THR A 244 0.11 26.08 -15.91
N LYS A 245 0.67 26.57 -17.01
CA LYS A 245 1.02 28.01 -17.18
C LYS A 245 -0.22 28.93 -17.03
N ASN A 246 -1.40 28.40 -17.26
CA ASN A 246 -2.67 29.11 -17.13
C ASN A 246 -3.26 29.05 -15.70
N GLY A 247 -2.58 28.40 -14.74
CA GLY A 247 -3.03 28.25 -13.36
C GLY A 247 -3.99 27.08 -13.11
N GLU A 248 -4.24 26.22 -14.10
CA GLU A 248 -5.08 25.03 -13.93
C GLU A 248 -4.36 23.98 -13.10
N ALA A 249 -5.08 23.25 -12.25
CA ALA A 249 -4.55 22.27 -11.31
C ALA A 249 -4.14 20.96 -12.03
N PHE A 250 -3.00 20.94 -12.71
CA PHE A 250 -2.55 19.84 -13.57
C PHE A 250 -2.29 18.54 -12.79
N LEU A 251 -1.58 18.62 -11.65
CA LEU A 251 -1.32 17.45 -10.81
C LEU A 251 -2.64 16.84 -10.30
N GLU A 252 -3.56 17.69 -9.82
CA GLU A 252 -4.82 17.25 -9.26
C GLU A 252 -5.71 16.58 -10.32
N GLU A 253 -5.73 17.10 -11.53
CA GLU A 253 -6.45 16.47 -12.66
C GLU A 253 -5.95 15.05 -12.93
N ILE A 254 -4.63 14.84 -12.92
CA ILE A 254 -4.04 13.50 -13.10
C ILE A 254 -4.42 12.61 -11.93
N TYR A 255 -4.26 13.07 -10.69
CA TYR A 255 -4.55 12.32 -9.48
C TYR A 255 -6.03 11.88 -9.44
N GLU A 256 -6.97 12.80 -9.65
CA GLU A 256 -8.40 12.49 -9.66
C GLU A 256 -8.79 11.50 -10.77
N SER A 257 -8.13 11.58 -11.93
CA SER A 257 -8.37 10.62 -13.03
C SER A 257 -7.91 9.20 -12.69
N LEU A 258 -6.95 9.03 -11.79
CA LEU A 258 -6.40 7.74 -11.37
C LEU A 258 -7.20 7.09 -10.24
N LYS A 259 -7.84 7.86 -9.36
CA LYS A 259 -8.57 7.34 -8.19
C LYS A 259 -9.53 6.21 -8.52
N PHE A 260 -10.32 6.38 -9.58
CA PHE A 260 -11.26 5.34 -10.02
C PHE A 260 -10.53 4.05 -10.39
N TRP A 261 -9.49 4.15 -11.23
CA TRP A 261 -8.75 2.98 -11.71
C TRP A 261 -8.05 2.25 -10.58
N ILE A 262 -7.51 2.99 -9.61
CA ILE A 262 -6.84 2.43 -8.44
C ILE A 262 -7.84 1.66 -7.57
N ALA A 263 -8.95 2.31 -7.17
CA ALA A 263 -9.89 1.73 -6.23
C ALA A 263 -10.70 0.56 -6.81
N PHE A 264 -10.99 0.58 -8.12
CA PHE A 264 -11.93 -0.37 -8.74
C PHE A 264 -11.27 -1.39 -9.69
N ILE A 265 -10.03 -1.17 -10.09
CA ILE A 265 -9.33 -2.06 -11.02
C ILE A 265 -8.00 -2.52 -10.43
N ILE A 266 -7.11 -1.60 -10.09
CA ILE A 266 -5.72 -1.93 -9.75
C ILE A 266 -5.65 -2.71 -8.44
N LEU A 267 -6.19 -2.14 -7.35
CA LEU A 267 -6.17 -2.80 -6.05
C LEU A 267 -7.02 -4.09 -6.01
N PRO A 268 -8.25 -4.15 -6.56
CA PRO A 268 -9.01 -5.39 -6.64
C PRO A 268 -8.33 -6.48 -7.45
N LEU A 269 -7.73 -6.15 -8.61
CA LEU A 269 -6.99 -7.11 -9.41
C LEU A 269 -5.72 -7.60 -8.71
N PHE A 270 -5.01 -6.69 -8.02
CA PHE A 270 -3.87 -7.04 -7.18
C PHE A 270 -4.29 -7.99 -6.04
N ALA A 271 -5.37 -7.66 -5.34
CA ALA A 271 -5.91 -8.51 -4.27
C ALA A 271 -6.31 -9.89 -4.80
N PHE A 272 -7.01 -9.94 -5.95
CA PHE A 272 -7.38 -11.21 -6.59
C PHE A 272 -6.15 -12.04 -6.96
N ALA A 273 -5.11 -11.42 -7.51
CA ALA A 273 -3.92 -12.12 -7.98
C ALA A 273 -3.03 -12.65 -6.83
N ASN A 274 -2.97 -11.95 -5.70
CA ASN A 274 -2.02 -12.25 -4.60
C ASN A 274 -2.67 -12.91 -3.37
N ALA A 275 -4.00 -12.84 -3.21
CA ALA A 275 -4.68 -13.44 -2.07
C ALA A 275 -5.12 -14.91 -2.30
N GLY A 276 -4.83 -15.48 -3.45
CA GLY A 276 -5.18 -16.87 -3.80
C GLY A 276 -4.31 -17.90 -3.10
N VAL A 277 -4.48 -18.05 -1.80
CA VAL A 277 -3.74 -19.03 -0.96
C VAL A 277 -4.30 -20.43 -1.16
N ASN A 278 -3.42 -21.40 -1.43
CA ASN A 278 -3.81 -22.81 -1.52
C ASN A 278 -3.84 -23.44 -0.12
N LEU A 279 -5.04 -23.58 0.44
CA LEU A 279 -5.26 -24.07 1.79
C LEU A 279 -4.96 -25.58 1.95
N SER A 280 -5.06 -26.37 0.84
CA SER A 280 -4.84 -27.82 0.89
C SER A 280 -3.37 -28.19 1.09
N ASN A 281 -2.44 -27.31 0.71
CA ASN A 281 -1.00 -27.55 0.79
C ASN A 281 -0.35 -26.94 2.05
N ILE A 282 -1.13 -26.26 2.89
CA ILE A 282 -0.59 -25.64 4.09
C ILE A 282 -0.34 -26.70 5.15
N ASP A 283 0.92 -26.87 5.52
CA ASP A 283 1.28 -27.66 6.70
C ASP A 283 0.94 -26.89 7.99
N ILE A 284 0.35 -27.59 8.95
CA ILE A 284 0.05 -27.01 10.28
C ILE A 284 1.33 -26.44 10.93
N GLY A 285 2.48 -27.12 10.74
CA GLY A 285 3.77 -26.63 11.22
C GLY A 285 4.16 -25.28 10.60
N ALA A 286 3.84 -25.03 9.32
CA ALA A 286 4.13 -23.78 8.65
C ALA A 286 3.29 -22.59 9.18
N ILE A 287 2.04 -22.86 9.61
CA ILE A 287 1.19 -21.83 10.26
C ILE A 287 1.82 -21.32 11.55
N PHE A 288 2.50 -22.20 12.30
CA PHE A 288 3.19 -21.87 13.53
C PHE A 288 4.68 -21.57 13.33
N SER A 289 5.13 -21.33 12.10
CA SER A 289 6.49 -20.89 11.80
C SER A 289 6.78 -19.51 12.40
N GLY A 290 8.05 -19.21 12.63
CA GLY A 290 8.48 -17.89 13.10
C GLY A 290 7.99 -16.75 12.19
N VAL A 291 7.99 -16.97 10.87
CA VAL A 291 7.52 -15.97 9.90
C VAL A 291 6.03 -15.70 10.07
N SER A 292 5.19 -16.73 10.08
CA SER A 292 3.74 -16.58 10.24
C SER A 292 3.36 -15.94 11.57
N ILE A 293 3.98 -16.39 12.67
CA ILE A 293 3.77 -15.82 14.00
C ILE A 293 4.26 -14.36 14.04
N GLY A 294 5.43 -14.08 13.47
CA GLY A 294 6.00 -12.74 13.42
C GLY A 294 5.13 -11.77 12.63
N ILE A 295 4.57 -12.19 11.49
CA ILE A 295 3.61 -11.41 10.69
C ILE A 295 2.35 -11.14 11.49
N PHE A 296 1.73 -12.19 12.06
CA PHE A 296 0.49 -12.04 12.82
C PHE A 296 0.67 -11.12 14.04
N LEU A 297 1.68 -11.35 14.86
CA LEU A 297 1.97 -10.52 16.03
C LEU A 297 2.32 -9.09 15.62
N GLY A 298 3.11 -8.92 14.57
CA GLY A 298 3.49 -7.59 14.08
C GLY A 298 2.29 -6.78 13.60
N LEU A 299 1.43 -7.36 12.75
CA LEU A 299 0.23 -6.70 12.24
C LEU A 299 -0.83 -6.50 13.32
N PHE A 300 -1.24 -7.58 14.00
CA PHE A 300 -2.37 -7.51 14.92
C PHE A 300 -2.01 -6.82 16.25
N VAL A 301 -0.84 -7.08 16.83
CA VAL A 301 -0.42 -6.48 18.10
C VAL A 301 0.51 -5.29 17.89
N GLY A 302 1.56 -5.48 17.09
CA GLY A 302 2.62 -4.50 16.89
C GLY A 302 2.13 -3.18 16.32
N LYS A 303 1.31 -3.23 15.28
CA LYS A 303 0.75 -2.02 14.65
C LYS A 303 -0.08 -1.22 15.63
N GLN A 304 -1.10 -1.82 16.24
CA GLN A 304 -1.98 -1.07 17.14
C GLN A 304 -1.24 -0.49 18.35
N VAL A 305 -0.31 -1.27 18.93
CA VAL A 305 0.50 -0.81 20.07
C VAL A 305 1.48 0.28 19.65
N GLY A 306 2.19 0.08 18.53
CA GLY A 306 3.19 1.02 18.03
C GLY A 306 2.57 2.36 17.65
N VAL A 307 1.54 2.34 16.83
CA VAL A 307 0.82 3.55 16.39
C VAL A 307 0.24 4.29 17.60
N PHE A 308 -0.43 3.57 18.51
CA PHE A 308 -1.02 4.20 19.68
C PHE A 308 0.02 4.73 20.67
N LEU A 309 1.05 3.96 21.00
CA LEU A 309 2.08 4.35 21.95
C LEU A 309 2.79 5.64 21.51
N PHE A 310 3.25 5.69 20.27
CA PHE A 310 3.94 6.86 19.75
C PHE A 310 3.03 8.07 19.62
N SER A 311 1.76 7.87 19.21
CA SER A 311 0.74 8.93 19.21
C SER A 311 0.49 9.45 20.62
N TYR A 312 0.29 8.56 21.60
CA TYR A 312 0.07 8.92 23.00
C TYR A 312 1.26 9.68 23.58
N LEU A 313 2.48 9.22 23.35
CA LEU A 313 3.69 9.91 23.81
C LEU A 313 3.83 11.30 23.19
N ALA A 314 3.57 11.45 21.88
CA ALA A 314 3.58 12.75 21.22
C ALA A 314 2.56 13.73 21.82
N ILE A 315 1.36 13.27 22.15
CA ILE A 315 0.32 14.06 22.82
C ILE A 315 0.72 14.34 24.29
N ARG A 316 1.21 13.35 25.01
CA ARG A 316 1.59 13.47 26.42
C ARG A 316 2.75 14.44 26.64
N PHE A 317 3.72 14.45 25.74
CA PHE A 317 4.83 15.41 25.76
C PHE A 317 4.50 16.75 25.10
N LYS A 318 3.24 16.96 24.69
CA LYS A 318 2.74 18.21 24.10
C LYS A 318 3.44 18.60 22.77
N PHE A 319 3.99 17.64 22.03
CA PHE A 319 4.49 17.88 20.67
C PHE A 319 3.32 18.14 19.70
N THR A 320 2.15 17.56 20.00
CA THR A 320 0.93 17.69 19.22
C THR A 320 -0.30 17.59 20.12
N ALA A 321 -1.49 17.80 19.55
CA ALA A 321 -2.76 17.64 20.21
C ALA A 321 -3.55 16.46 19.65
N LEU A 322 -4.51 15.98 20.42
CA LEU A 322 -5.49 14.98 19.97
C LEU A 322 -6.30 15.56 18.79
N PRO A 323 -6.65 14.76 17.76
CA PRO A 323 -7.52 15.21 16.68
C PRO A 323 -8.83 15.81 17.19
N GLN A 324 -9.25 16.94 16.61
CA GLN A 324 -10.39 17.70 17.11
C GLN A 324 -11.66 16.87 17.23
N GLY A 325 -12.35 16.99 18.38
CA GLY A 325 -13.60 16.27 18.63
C GLY A 325 -13.44 14.77 18.87
N SER A 326 -12.21 14.25 18.96
CA SER A 326 -11.94 12.85 19.27
C SER A 326 -11.49 12.65 20.72
N ASN A 327 -11.50 11.40 21.17
CA ASN A 327 -10.95 10.99 22.45
C ASN A 327 -9.90 9.87 22.26
N LEU A 328 -9.14 9.56 23.32
CA LEU A 328 -8.09 8.54 23.26
C LEU A 328 -8.62 7.14 22.93
N LYS A 329 -9.86 6.80 23.31
CA LYS A 329 -10.45 5.51 22.97
C LYS A 329 -10.73 5.41 21.47
N GLN A 330 -11.26 6.47 20.88
CA GLN A 330 -11.49 6.53 19.44
C GLN A 330 -10.16 6.51 18.66
N LEU A 331 -9.14 7.22 19.13
CA LEU A 331 -7.79 7.17 18.55
C LEU A 331 -7.25 5.74 18.59
N TYR A 332 -7.35 5.04 19.73
CA TYR A 332 -6.92 3.65 19.84
C TYR A 332 -7.69 2.72 18.88
N GLY A 333 -9.01 2.92 18.73
CA GLY A 333 -9.78 2.17 17.74
C GLY A 333 -9.29 2.34 16.30
N VAL A 334 -8.86 3.56 15.93
CA VAL A 334 -8.23 3.79 14.62
C VAL A 334 -6.86 3.10 14.55
N CYS A 335 -6.07 3.11 15.64
CA CYS A 335 -4.80 2.39 15.68
C CYS A 335 -4.97 0.87 15.48
N ILE A 336 -6.07 0.26 15.96
CA ILE A 336 -6.37 -1.16 15.67
C ILE A 336 -6.52 -1.38 14.17
N LEU A 337 -7.22 -0.48 13.46
CA LEU A 337 -7.44 -0.62 12.02
C LEU A 337 -6.14 -0.54 11.20
N THR A 338 -5.10 0.11 11.71
CA THR A 338 -3.79 0.14 11.03
C THR A 338 -3.11 -1.22 10.95
N GLY A 339 -3.54 -2.20 11.75
CA GLY A 339 -3.11 -3.60 11.64
C GLY A 339 -3.66 -4.35 10.41
N ILE A 340 -4.49 -3.71 9.59
CA ILE A 340 -4.91 -4.23 8.29
C ILE A 340 -3.79 -3.97 7.29
N GLY A 341 -2.89 -4.93 7.12
CA GLY A 341 -1.77 -4.81 6.17
C GLY A 341 -2.12 -5.22 4.75
N PHE A 342 -2.97 -6.23 4.64
CA PHE A 342 -3.54 -6.86 3.45
C PHE A 342 -2.72 -6.67 2.15
N THR A 343 -3.20 -5.85 1.17
CA THR A 343 -2.54 -5.70 -0.14
C THR A 343 -1.10 -5.23 -0.03
N MET A 344 -0.82 -4.28 0.87
CA MET A 344 0.52 -3.75 1.04
C MET A 344 1.47 -4.75 1.71
N SER A 345 0.99 -5.51 2.69
CA SER A 345 1.78 -6.57 3.30
C SER A 345 2.05 -7.73 2.33
N LEU A 346 1.05 -8.14 1.51
CA LEU A 346 1.25 -9.12 0.43
C LEU A 346 2.25 -8.64 -0.61
N PHE A 347 2.25 -7.35 -0.93
CA PHE A 347 3.23 -6.77 -1.83
C PHE A 347 4.67 -6.85 -1.26
N ILE A 348 4.85 -6.45 0.00
CA ILE A 348 6.16 -6.49 0.66
C ILE A 348 6.62 -7.94 0.86
N ASP A 349 5.71 -8.87 1.13
CA ASP A 349 5.98 -10.29 1.25
C ASP A 349 6.56 -10.86 -0.04
N GLY A 350 5.93 -10.58 -1.19
CA GLY A 350 6.45 -10.95 -2.50
C GLY A 350 7.81 -10.34 -2.85
N LEU A 351 8.21 -9.22 -2.20
CA LEU A 351 9.53 -8.63 -2.33
C LEU A 351 10.56 -9.25 -1.37
N ALA A 352 10.13 -9.58 -0.16
CA ALA A 352 10.99 -10.15 0.87
C ALA A 352 11.40 -11.59 0.56
N TYR A 353 10.45 -12.34 0.00
CA TYR A 353 10.60 -13.76 -0.31
C TYR A 353 10.31 -13.99 -1.80
N GLU A 354 11.35 -13.94 -2.62
CA GLU A 354 11.27 -14.07 -4.10
C GLU A 354 10.62 -15.39 -4.55
N VAL A 355 10.60 -16.41 -3.68
CA VAL A 355 10.01 -17.73 -3.93
C VAL A 355 8.90 -17.95 -2.89
N SER A 356 7.66 -17.70 -3.28
CA SER A 356 6.47 -17.83 -2.44
C SER A 356 6.22 -19.25 -1.89
N ASP A 357 6.80 -20.26 -2.51
CA ASP A 357 6.55 -21.67 -2.16
C ASP A 357 7.33 -22.16 -0.93
N ILE A 358 8.32 -21.40 -0.42
CA ILE A 358 9.16 -21.82 0.71
C ILE A 358 8.36 -22.00 1.99
N PHE A 359 7.38 -21.13 2.23
CA PHE A 359 6.52 -21.18 3.41
C PHE A 359 5.16 -21.81 3.12
N ASN A 360 4.98 -22.45 1.95
CA ASN A 360 3.72 -23.06 1.52
C ASN A 360 2.52 -22.11 1.69
N TYR A 361 2.69 -20.82 1.36
CA TYR A 361 1.68 -19.76 1.51
C TYR A 361 1.21 -19.49 2.95
N ALA A 362 1.91 -19.95 3.97
CA ALA A 362 1.54 -19.71 5.36
C ALA A 362 1.76 -18.26 5.79
N ASP A 363 2.75 -17.60 5.22
CA ASP A 363 3.02 -16.16 5.30
C ASP A 363 1.84 -15.32 4.78
N ASN A 364 1.39 -15.59 3.56
CA ASN A 364 0.21 -14.93 2.96
C ASN A 364 -1.04 -15.18 3.81
N LEU A 365 -1.24 -16.41 4.31
CA LEU A 365 -2.36 -16.71 5.19
C LEU A 365 -2.28 -15.94 6.50
N ALA A 366 -1.10 -15.81 7.09
CA ALA A 366 -0.89 -15.02 8.31
C ALA A 366 -1.25 -13.54 8.10
N ILE A 367 -0.87 -12.94 6.95
CA ILE A 367 -1.25 -11.58 6.56
C ILE A 367 -2.78 -11.45 6.49
N LEU A 368 -3.45 -12.38 5.81
CA LEU A 368 -4.91 -12.36 5.66
C LEU A 368 -5.61 -12.45 7.02
N ILE A 369 -5.23 -13.42 7.84
CA ILE A 369 -5.84 -13.64 9.17
C ILE A 369 -5.61 -12.41 10.07
N ALA A 370 -4.38 -11.89 10.15
CA ALA A 370 -4.07 -10.72 10.94
C ALA A 370 -4.88 -9.49 10.51
N SER A 371 -5.01 -9.27 9.20
CA SER A 371 -5.78 -8.17 8.62
C SER A 371 -7.27 -8.29 8.94
N PHE A 372 -7.86 -9.50 8.80
CA PHE A 372 -9.25 -9.73 9.17
C PHE A 372 -9.49 -9.57 10.67
N CYS A 373 -8.60 -10.09 11.51
CA CYS A 373 -8.69 -9.93 12.97
C CYS A 373 -8.62 -8.44 13.36
N SER A 374 -7.70 -7.67 12.77
CA SER A 374 -7.59 -6.22 13.00
C SER A 374 -8.84 -5.47 12.54
N GLY A 375 -9.37 -5.83 11.38
CA GLY A 375 -10.57 -5.21 10.82
C GLY A 375 -11.81 -5.46 11.70
N ILE A 376 -12.05 -6.72 12.06
CA ILE A 376 -13.19 -7.13 12.91
C ILE A 376 -13.07 -6.50 14.30
N TRP A 377 -11.90 -6.61 14.92
CA TRP A 377 -11.67 -6.07 16.25
C TRP A 377 -11.78 -4.54 16.26
N GLY A 378 -11.19 -3.85 15.28
CA GLY A 378 -11.30 -2.40 15.15
C GLY A 378 -12.74 -1.94 14.95
N PHE A 379 -13.52 -2.63 14.09
CA PHE A 379 -14.93 -2.35 13.90
C PHE A 379 -15.74 -2.51 15.18
N ILE A 380 -15.59 -3.66 15.87
CA ILE A 380 -16.29 -3.93 17.14
C ILE A 380 -15.90 -2.88 18.19
N TYR A 381 -14.60 -2.59 18.32
CA TYR A 381 -14.12 -1.63 19.29
C TYR A 381 -14.67 -0.22 19.03
N LEU A 382 -14.55 0.28 17.81
CA LEU A 382 -15.05 1.61 17.45
C LEU A 382 -16.57 1.72 17.60
N LYS A 383 -17.31 0.69 17.21
CA LYS A 383 -18.77 0.73 17.23
C LYS A 383 -19.37 0.60 18.63
N PHE A 384 -18.79 -0.22 19.50
CA PHE A 384 -19.43 -0.56 20.78
C PHE A 384 -18.73 0.06 22.00
N PHE A 385 -17.42 0.30 21.94
CA PHE A 385 -16.66 0.80 23.09
C PHE A 385 -16.40 2.31 23.06
N THR A 386 -16.68 2.97 21.94
CA THR A 386 -16.46 4.42 21.81
C THR A 386 -17.74 5.25 21.75
N THR A 387 -18.91 4.62 21.66
CA THR A 387 -20.23 5.30 21.58
C THR A 387 -20.77 5.78 22.94
N ARG A 388 -20.12 5.44 24.05
CA ARG A 388 -20.55 5.79 25.42
C ARG A 388 -19.55 6.74 26.10
N SER A 389 -19.31 7.91 25.52
CA SER A 389 -18.57 8.96 26.25
C SER A 389 -19.06 10.36 25.86
#